data_12e5b30d8a84c5bbfe45eceb8f60562b
#
_entry.id   12e5b30d8a84c5bbfe45eceb8f60562b
#
_cell.length_a   1.000
_cell.length_b   1.000
_cell.length_c   1.000
_cell.angle_alpha   90.00
_cell.angle_beta   90.00
_cell.angle_gamma   90.00
#
_symmetry.space_group_name_H-M   'P 1'
#
loop_
_entity.id
_entity.type
_entity.pdbx_description
1 polymer ?
#
loop_
_entity_poly.entity_id
_entity_poly.type
_entity_poly.pdbx_seq_one_letter_code
_entity_poly.pdbx_strand_id
1 'polypeptide(L)'
;FMGRTVAAALVFGLVGGGIFTGVSYVGTRSLHTQGTSKATLSTTTDSKNSGSATTTSASDDSSADVSSIVKNVMPSIVAITNTGTVSYNTFFGEQSQQSESAGSGIIVSEDDDYLYISTNNHVVANAEQLTVQFCDNEVVAAEVRGTDPDDDLAVVRVKKSDIKSDTMSAI
;
A
#
# COMPACT_ATOMS: atom_id res chain seq x y z
N PHE A 1 -11.72 52.99 -1.42
CA PHE A 1 -11.79 51.63 -0.82
C PHE A 1 -10.95 50.61 -1.58
N MET A 2 -10.82 50.71 -2.89
CA MET A 2 -10.11 49.73 -3.75
C MET A 2 -8.60 49.68 -3.50
N GLY A 3 -7.94 50.80 -3.20
CA GLY A 3 -6.47 50.82 -2.98
C GLY A 3 -5.98 50.07 -1.73
N ARG A 4 -6.80 49.97 -0.66
CA ARG A 4 -6.44 49.29 0.59
C ARG A 4 -6.55 47.77 0.49
N THR A 5 -7.49 47.27 -0.32
CA THR A 5 -7.64 45.83 -0.58
C THR A 5 -6.54 45.28 -1.49
N VAL A 6 -6.10 46.04 -2.48
CA VAL A 6 -4.98 45.64 -3.35
C VAL A 6 -3.65 45.59 -2.58
N ALA A 7 -3.41 46.56 -1.69
CA ALA A 7 -2.21 46.55 -0.85
C ALA A 7 -2.16 45.37 0.12
N ALA A 8 -3.30 45.01 0.72
CA ALA A 8 -3.36 43.82 1.60
C ALA A 8 -3.11 42.53 0.85
N ALA A 9 -3.64 42.36 -0.37
CA ALA A 9 -3.42 41.18 -1.19
C ALA A 9 -1.96 41.02 -1.61
N LEU A 10 -1.25 42.10 -1.91
CA LEU A 10 0.17 42.07 -2.26
C LEU A 10 1.04 41.68 -1.08
N VAL A 11 0.74 42.15 0.14
CA VAL A 11 1.51 41.78 1.35
C VAL A 11 1.30 40.30 1.68
N PHE A 12 0.07 39.79 1.59
CA PHE A 12 -0.21 38.38 1.80
C PHE A 12 0.46 37.47 0.76
N GLY A 13 0.47 37.88 -0.50
CA GLY A 13 1.15 37.14 -1.57
C GLY A 13 2.66 37.07 -1.40
N LEU A 14 3.31 38.16 -0.96
CA LEU A 14 4.74 38.24 -0.74
C LEU A 14 5.19 37.39 0.48
N VAL A 15 4.44 37.48 1.59
CA VAL A 15 4.75 36.70 2.79
C VAL A 15 4.48 35.21 2.58
N GLY A 16 3.33 34.86 2.01
CA GLY A 16 2.99 33.45 1.73
C GLY A 16 3.92 32.81 0.70
N GLY A 17 4.25 33.52 -0.37
CA GLY A 17 5.15 33.04 -1.42
C GLY A 17 6.61 32.89 -0.93
N GLY A 18 7.07 33.80 -0.06
CA GLY A 18 8.42 33.72 0.52
C GLY A 18 8.63 32.51 1.44
N ILE A 19 7.65 32.19 2.26
CA ILE A 19 7.69 31.01 3.15
C ILE A 19 7.69 29.72 2.34
N PHE A 20 6.85 29.62 1.31
CA PHE A 20 6.77 28.40 0.49
C PHE A 20 8.04 28.15 -0.29
N THR A 21 8.65 29.18 -0.90
CA THR A 21 9.94 29.06 -1.61
C THR A 21 11.10 28.74 -0.65
N GLY A 22 11.09 29.29 0.55
CA GLY A 22 12.12 29.02 1.57
C GLY A 22 12.11 27.56 2.04
N VAL A 23 10.94 27.01 2.33
CA VAL A 23 10.80 25.62 2.76
C VAL A 23 11.20 24.65 1.63
N SER A 24 10.81 24.92 0.39
CA SER A 24 11.19 24.08 -0.76
C SER A 24 12.70 24.12 -1.02
N TYR A 25 13.35 25.27 -0.87
CA TYR A 25 14.80 25.41 -1.11
C TYR A 25 15.65 24.71 -0.05
N VAL A 26 15.22 24.73 1.20
CA VAL A 26 15.92 24.00 2.30
C VAL A 26 15.66 22.50 2.20
N GLY A 27 14.42 22.09 1.87
CA GLY A 27 14.04 20.68 1.72
C GLY A 27 14.82 19.97 0.61
N THR A 28 15.02 20.60 -0.53
CA THR A 28 15.76 20.00 -1.65
C THR A 28 17.26 19.87 -1.41
N ARG A 29 17.86 20.73 -0.58
CA ARG A 29 19.29 20.61 -0.21
C ARG A 29 19.55 19.47 0.78
N SER A 30 18.60 19.15 1.66
CA SER A 30 18.75 18.06 2.62
C SER A 30 18.56 16.67 2.02
N LEU A 31 17.92 16.56 0.85
CA LEU A 31 17.65 15.27 0.20
C LEU A 31 18.75 14.79 -0.77
N HIS A 32 19.80 15.61 -1.01
CA HIS A 32 20.87 15.25 -1.96
C HIS A 32 22.11 14.65 -1.31
N THR A 33 22.07 14.31 -0.01
CA THR A 33 23.18 13.65 0.66
C THR A 33 22.68 12.43 1.44
N GLN A 34 22.13 11.45 0.74
CA GLN A 34 22.11 10.08 1.23
C GLN A 34 22.65 9.16 0.15
N GLY A 35 23.94 8.92 0.26
CA GLY A 35 24.58 7.77 -0.34
C GLY A 35 23.88 6.50 0.13
N THR A 36 23.84 5.54 -0.73
CA THR A 36 23.38 4.16 -0.55
C THR A 36 23.89 3.58 0.78
N SER A 37 23.10 3.73 1.86
CA SER A 37 23.36 3.03 3.09
C SER A 37 22.83 1.61 2.94
N LYS A 38 23.72 0.65 2.69
CA LYS A 38 23.46 -0.76 2.96
C LYS A 38 22.99 -0.87 4.40
N ALA A 39 21.76 -1.30 4.62
CA ALA A 39 21.28 -1.65 5.94
C ALA A 39 22.07 -2.86 6.45
N THR A 40 23.06 -2.60 7.31
CA THR A 40 23.77 -3.65 8.03
C THR A 40 22.99 -3.93 9.29
N LEU A 41 22.37 -5.09 9.36
CA LEU A 41 21.72 -5.59 10.56
C LEU A 41 22.82 -5.95 11.57
N SER A 42 23.10 -5.05 12.52
CA SER A 42 24.03 -5.33 13.62
C SER A 42 23.27 -6.08 14.72
N THR A 43 23.47 -7.38 14.81
CA THR A 43 23.05 -8.16 15.97
C THR A 43 24.09 -7.95 17.07
N THR A 44 23.77 -7.15 18.08
CA THR A 44 24.59 -7.05 19.29
C THR A 44 24.32 -8.26 20.18
N THR A 45 25.18 -9.24 20.14
CA THR A 45 25.22 -10.28 21.16
C THR A 45 26.51 -10.10 21.96
N ASP A 46 26.36 -9.58 23.19
CA ASP A 46 27.43 -9.62 24.17
C ASP A 46 27.70 -11.09 24.53
N SER A 47 28.80 -11.62 24.10
CA SER A 47 29.41 -12.79 24.75
C SER A 47 30.92 -12.79 24.49
N LYS A 48 31.67 -12.59 25.57
CA LYS A 48 33.10 -12.81 25.60
C LYS A 48 33.39 -14.30 25.36
N ASN A 49 33.90 -14.64 24.20
CA ASN A 49 34.81 -15.76 24.08
C ASN A 49 35.69 -15.59 22.83
N SER A 50 37.00 -15.72 23.05
CA SER A 50 38.05 -15.66 22.05
C SER A 50 37.99 -16.91 21.18
N GLY A 51 37.53 -16.77 19.93
CA GLY A 51 37.55 -17.82 18.93
C GLY A 51 37.62 -17.19 17.53
N SER A 52 38.62 -17.63 16.78
CA SER A 52 38.88 -17.19 15.40
C SER A 52 37.61 -17.20 14.55
N ALA A 53 37.07 -16.05 14.23
CA ALA A 53 35.94 -15.95 13.30
C ALA A 53 36.45 -16.17 11.87
N THR A 54 36.21 -17.35 11.36
CA THR A 54 36.27 -17.59 9.92
C THR A 54 35.15 -16.76 9.28
N THR A 55 35.51 -15.68 8.59
CA THR A 55 34.58 -14.96 7.73
C THR A 55 34.21 -15.84 6.57
N THR A 56 33.11 -16.58 6.69
CA THR A 56 32.47 -17.18 5.54
C THR A 56 31.89 -16.04 4.72
N SER A 57 32.53 -15.72 3.62
CA SER A 57 31.98 -14.86 2.59
C SER A 57 30.68 -15.52 2.15
N ALA A 58 29.52 -14.95 2.54
CA ALA A 58 28.26 -15.32 1.95
C ALA A 58 28.36 -14.98 0.46
N SER A 59 28.51 -16.01 -0.35
CA SER A 59 28.51 -15.91 -1.80
C SER A 59 27.21 -15.28 -2.26
N ASP A 60 27.29 -14.49 -3.30
CA ASP A 60 26.29 -13.66 -3.99
C ASP A 60 25.12 -14.48 -4.60
N ASP A 61 24.99 -15.74 -4.23
CA ASP A 61 24.00 -16.69 -4.74
C ASP A 61 22.62 -16.58 -4.07
N SER A 62 22.53 -15.90 -2.90
CA SER A 62 21.28 -15.75 -2.18
C SER A 62 20.32 -14.70 -2.77
N SER A 63 20.82 -13.75 -3.58
CA SER A 63 19.99 -12.75 -4.22
C SER A 63 19.22 -13.29 -5.44
N ALA A 64 19.81 -14.27 -6.13
CA ALA A 64 19.14 -14.95 -7.24
C ALA A 64 17.99 -15.84 -6.76
N ASP A 65 18.15 -16.48 -5.60
CA ASP A 65 17.14 -17.35 -5.00
C ASP A 65 15.91 -16.54 -4.51
N VAL A 66 16.13 -15.42 -3.84
CA VAL A 66 15.04 -14.52 -3.40
C VAL A 66 14.26 -13.96 -4.59
N SER A 67 14.94 -13.56 -5.67
CA SER A 67 14.27 -13.04 -6.87
C SER A 67 13.39 -14.11 -7.55
N SER A 68 13.81 -15.36 -7.54
CA SER A 68 13.03 -16.48 -8.08
C SER A 68 11.80 -16.77 -7.23
N ILE A 69 11.93 -16.74 -5.90
CA ILE A 69 10.81 -16.89 -4.97
C ILE A 69 9.77 -15.78 -5.20
N VAL A 70 10.22 -14.51 -5.26
CA VAL A 70 9.33 -13.37 -5.49
C VAL A 70 8.56 -13.54 -6.80
N LYS A 71 9.23 -13.90 -7.90
CA LYS A 71 8.56 -14.12 -9.19
C LYS A 71 7.50 -15.19 -9.15
N ASN A 72 7.72 -16.24 -8.37
CA ASN A 72 6.79 -17.36 -8.25
C ASN A 72 5.60 -17.05 -7.34
N VAL A 73 5.77 -16.15 -6.35
CA VAL A 73 4.73 -15.82 -5.36
C VAL A 73 3.91 -14.59 -5.77
N MET A 74 4.52 -13.65 -6.49
CA MET A 74 3.85 -12.40 -6.91
C MET A 74 2.49 -12.60 -7.58
N PRO A 75 2.29 -13.61 -8.44
CA PRO A 75 0.98 -13.84 -9.06
C PRO A 75 -0.14 -14.18 -8.07
N SER A 76 0.22 -14.74 -6.91
CA SER A 76 -0.75 -15.07 -5.84
C SER A 76 -1.13 -13.88 -4.96
N ILE A 77 -0.47 -12.73 -5.12
CA ILE A 77 -0.71 -11.54 -4.32
C ILE A 77 -1.54 -10.54 -5.13
N VAL A 78 -2.60 -10.03 -4.53
CA VAL A 78 -3.52 -9.08 -5.16
C VAL A 78 -3.66 -7.82 -4.32
N ALA A 79 -3.98 -6.70 -4.97
CA ALA A 79 -4.42 -5.49 -4.29
C ALA A 79 -5.96 -5.49 -4.23
N ILE A 80 -6.50 -5.06 -3.10
CA ILE A 80 -7.95 -4.95 -2.88
C ILE A 80 -8.27 -3.49 -2.63
N THR A 81 -9.20 -2.95 -3.40
CA THR A 81 -9.74 -1.61 -3.19
C THR A 81 -11.18 -1.71 -2.70
N ASN A 82 -11.45 -1.05 -1.60
CA ASN A 82 -12.76 -0.93 -0.99
C ASN A 82 -13.25 0.51 -1.16
N THR A 83 -14.39 0.65 -1.79
CA THR A 83 -15.11 1.92 -1.92
C THR A 83 -16.37 1.83 -1.09
N GLY A 84 -16.56 2.79 -0.18
CA GLY A 84 -17.73 2.90 0.69
C GLY A 84 -18.08 4.36 0.95
N THR A 85 -19.16 4.59 1.68
CA THR A 85 -19.60 5.91 2.08
C THR A 85 -19.44 6.08 3.59
N VAL A 86 -18.77 7.13 4.02
CA VAL A 86 -18.73 7.53 5.43
C VAL A 86 -19.62 8.73 5.65
N SER A 87 -20.53 8.60 6.64
CA SER A 87 -21.41 9.69 7.06
C SER A 87 -20.90 10.28 8.38
N TYR A 88 -20.88 11.60 8.45
CA TYR A 88 -20.55 12.33 9.66
C TYR A 88 -21.54 13.45 9.91
N ASN A 89 -21.92 13.61 11.18
CA ASN A 89 -22.79 14.69 11.61
C ASN A 89 -21.99 15.97 11.78
N THR A 90 -22.40 17.01 11.03
CA THR A 90 -21.87 18.37 11.16
C THR A 90 -22.92 19.27 11.79
N PHE A 91 -22.51 20.48 12.20
CA PHE A 91 -23.44 21.49 12.71
C PHE A 91 -24.53 21.89 11.68
N PHE A 92 -24.28 21.63 10.40
CA PHE A 92 -25.20 21.91 9.29
C PHE A 92 -26.00 20.68 8.83
N GLY A 93 -25.95 19.58 9.57
CA GLY A 93 -26.63 18.32 9.26
C GLY A 93 -25.68 17.18 8.91
N GLU A 94 -26.27 16.05 8.53
CA GLU A 94 -25.53 14.87 8.09
C GLU A 94 -24.89 15.11 6.71
N GLN A 95 -23.61 14.83 6.65
CA GLN A 95 -22.82 14.90 5.41
C GLN A 95 -22.28 13.50 5.11
N SER A 96 -22.42 13.06 3.88
CA SER A 96 -21.87 11.80 3.38
C SER A 96 -20.74 12.07 2.42
N GLN A 97 -19.65 11.34 2.56
CA GLN A 97 -18.50 11.41 1.66
C GLN A 97 -18.08 10.02 1.25
N GLN A 98 -17.79 9.84 -0.05
CA GLN A 98 -17.20 8.61 -0.54
C GLN A 98 -15.79 8.47 0.03
N SER A 99 -15.50 7.29 0.54
CA SER A 99 -14.20 6.90 1.10
C SER A 99 -13.67 5.73 0.30
N GLU A 100 -12.39 5.77 -0.01
CA GLU A 100 -11.67 4.69 -0.66
C GLU A 100 -10.54 4.23 0.26
N SER A 101 -10.41 2.93 0.44
CA SER A 101 -9.32 2.31 1.17
C SER A 101 -8.76 1.15 0.37
N ALA A 102 -7.49 0.85 0.59
CA ALA A 102 -6.80 -0.23 -0.10
C ALA A 102 -6.10 -1.16 0.90
N GLY A 103 -6.03 -2.41 0.53
CA GLY A 103 -5.30 -3.45 1.24
C GLY A 103 -4.76 -4.50 0.28
N SER A 104 -4.20 -5.55 0.80
CA SER A 104 -3.68 -6.68 0.03
C SER A 104 -4.40 -7.97 0.38
N GLY A 105 -4.39 -8.92 -0.54
CA GLY A 105 -4.92 -10.25 -0.35
C GLY A 105 -4.02 -11.29 -0.98
N ILE A 106 -4.27 -12.53 -0.61
CA ILE A 106 -3.54 -13.71 -1.12
C ILE A 106 -4.57 -14.68 -1.68
N ILE A 107 -4.38 -15.13 -2.92
CA ILE A 107 -5.17 -16.18 -3.54
C ILE A 107 -4.88 -17.48 -2.78
N VAL A 108 -5.94 -18.11 -2.23
CA VAL A 108 -5.78 -19.29 -1.36
C VAL A 108 -6.48 -20.53 -1.89
N SER A 109 -7.48 -20.35 -2.77
CA SER A 109 -8.25 -21.47 -3.30
C SER A 109 -9.03 -21.06 -4.53
N GLU A 110 -9.51 -22.04 -5.30
CA GLU A 110 -10.49 -21.86 -6.38
C GLU A 110 -11.48 -23.04 -6.42
N ASP A 111 -12.62 -22.81 -7.04
CA ASP A 111 -13.56 -23.82 -7.48
C ASP A 111 -13.87 -23.65 -8.98
N ASP A 112 -14.91 -24.27 -9.46
CA ASP A 112 -15.28 -24.21 -10.88
C ASP A 112 -15.61 -22.77 -11.33
N ASP A 113 -16.25 -21.97 -10.46
CA ASP A 113 -16.79 -20.65 -10.77
C ASP A 113 -16.01 -19.48 -10.17
N TYR A 114 -15.31 -19.69 -9.04
CA TYR A 114 -14.74 -18.61 -8.24
C TYR A 114 -13.29 -18.84 -7.86
N LEU A 115 -12.59 -17.73 -7.73
CA LEU A 115 -11.28 -17.62 -7.09
C LEU A 115 -11.48 -17.02 -5.69
N TYR A 116 -10.86 -17.61 -4.67
CA TYR A 116 -10.97 -17.20 -3.27
C TYR A 116 -9.68 -16.55 -2.79
N ILE A 117 -9.84 -15.39 -2.13
CA ILE A 117 -8.74 -14.55 -1.70
C ILE A 117 -8.91 -14.29 -0.20
N SER A 118 -7.88 -14.59 0.58
CA SER A 118 -7.79 -14.25 1.99
C SER A 118 -7.25 -12.83 2.14
N THR A 119 -7.87 -12.06 3.04
CA THR A 119 -7.48 -10.68 3.37
C THR A 119 -7.87 -10.37 4.81
N ASN A 120 -7.66 -9.13 5.26
CA ASN A 120 -8.10 -8.68 6.57
C ASN A 120 -9.53 -8.17 6.56
N ASN A 121 -10.25 -8.34 7.68
CA ASN A 121 -11.61 -7.86 7.81
C ASN A 121 -11.70 -6.34 7.67
N HIS A 122 -10.77 -5.58 8.27
CA HIS A 122 -10.78 -4.12 8.17
C HIS A 122 -10.64 -3.60 6.74
N VAL A 123 -10.03 -4.38 5.81
CA VAL A 123 -9.90 -4.03 4.38
C VAL A 123 -11.27 -4.05 3.69
N VAL A 124 -12.14 -4.97 4.05
CA VAL A 124 -13.43 -5.19 3.38
C VAL A 124 -14.62 -4.67 4.18
N ALA A 125 -14.38 -4.18 5.39
CA ALA A 125 -15.44 -3.69 6.26
C ALA A 125 -16.17 -2.49 5.64
N ASN A 126 -17.51 -2.51 5.72
CA ASN A 126 -18.39 -1.46 5.20
C ASN A 126 -18.23 -1.16 3.71
N ALA A 127 -17.74 -2.12 2.93
CA ALA A 127 -17.59 -1.97 1.49
C ALA A 127 -18.96 -1.92 0.79
N GLU A 128 -19.19 -0.87 0.01
CA GLU A 128 -20.27 -0.82 -0.97
C GLU A 128 -19.83 -1.46 -2.28
N GLN A 129 -18.55 -1.32 -2.62
CA GLN A 129 -17.94 -1.92 -3.78
C GLN A 129 -16.53 -2.40 -3.44
N LEU A 130 -16.22 -3.63 -3.85
CA LEU A 130 -14.87 -4.21 -3.77
C LEU A 130 -14.36 -4.52 -5.17
N THR A 131 -13.08 -4.20 -5.38
CA THR A 131 -12.35 -4.61 -6.58
C THR A 131 -11.03 -5.27 -6.19
N VAL A 132 -10.62 -6.23 -7.00
CA VAL A 132 -9.34 -6.93 -6.88
C VAL A 132 -8.51 -6.61 -8.11
N GLN A 133 -7.28 -6.17 -7.90
CA GLN A 133 -6.28 -5.95 -8.94
C GLN A 133 -5.22 -7.04 -8.87
N PHE A 134 -5.03 -7.72 -9.99
CA PHE A 134 -4.02 -8.76 -10.18
C PHE A 134 -2.65 -8.18 -10.55
N CYS A 135 -1.63 -9.03 -10.59
CA CYS A 135 -0.23 -8.64 -10.84
C CYS A 135 -0.01 -8.02 -12.23
N ASP A 136 -0.87 -8.28 -13.20
CA ASP A 136 -0.85 -7.73 -14.56
C ASP A 136 -1.68 -6.42 -14.70
N ASN A 137 -2.15 -5.87 -13.57
CA ASN A 137 -3.03 -4.70 -13.45
C ASN A 137 -4.47 -4.91 -13.94
N GLU A 138 -4.90 -6.14 -14.18
CA GLU A 138 -6.32 -6.40 -14.40
C GLU A 138 -7.10 -6.14 -13.11
N VAL A 139 -8.23 -5.43 -13.23
CA VAL A 139 -9.11 -5.09 -12.10
C VAL A 139 -10.48 -5.74 -12.33
N VAL A 140 -10.93 -6.49 -11.34
CA VAL A 140 -12.19 -7.24 -11.39
C VAL A 140 -12.99 -6.98 -10.13
N ALA A 141 -14.34 -6.99 -10.26
CA ALA A 141 -15.23 -6.87 -9.11
C ALA A 141 -15.12 -8.09 -8.18
N ALA A 142 -15.19 -7.86 -6.89
CA ALA A 142 -15.12 -8.89 -5.87
C ALA A 142 -16.30 -8.81 -4.91
N GLU A 143 -16.60 -9.94 -4.25
CA GLU A 143 -17.65 -10.06 -3.26
C GLU A 143 -17.09 -10.62 -1.96
N VAL A 144 -17.56 -10.12 -0.81
CA VAL A 144 -17.22 -10.70 0.49
C VAL A 144 -17.90 -12.07 0.62
N ARG A 145 -17.12 -13.13 0.87
CA ARG A 145 -17.63 -14.48 1.10
C ARG A 145 -17.90 -14.74 2.58
N GLY A 146 -17.08 -14.18 3.46
CA GLY A 146 -17.19 -14.28 4.89
C GLY A 146 -16.14 -13.45 5.62
N THR A 147 -16.43 -13.11 6.86
CA THR A 147 -15.54 -12.30 7.71
C THR A 147 -15.49 -12.87 9.12
N ASP A 148 -14.37 -12.69 9.77
CA ASP A 148 -14.14 -12.89 11.18
C ASP A 148 -13.52 -11.60 11.76
N PRO A 149 -14.35 -10.72 12.37
CA PRO A 149 -13.87 -9.46 12.93
C PRO A 149 -12.97 -9.62 14.15
N ASP A 150 -13.12 -10.71 14.91
CA ASP A 150 -12.36 -10.93 16.14
C ASP A 150 -10.89 -11.24 15.83
N ASP A 151 -10.65 -12.01 14.75
CA ASP A 151 -9.31 -12.35 14.28
C ASP A 151 -8.83 -11.45 13.13
N ASP A 152 -9.62 -10.44 12.75
CA ASP A 152 -9.36 -9.55 11.61
C ASP A 152 -9.12 -10.31 10.30
N LEU A 153 -9.93 -11.33 10.02
CA LEU A 153 -9.85 -12.14 8.82
C LEU A 153 -11.07 -11.95 7.93
N ALA A 154 -10.84 -12.02 6.62
CA ALA A 154 -11.91 -12.05 5.63
C ALA A 154 -11.53 -12.93 4.45
N VAL A 155 -12.54 -13.46 3.78
CA VAL A 155 -12.43 -14.11 2.49
C VAL A 155 -13.30 -13.37 1.50
N VAL A 156 -12.70 -12.95 0.40
CA VAL A 156 -13.40 -12.40 -0.77
C VAL A 156 -13.32 -13.40 -1.92
N ARG A 157 -14.26 -13.29 -2.86
CA ARG A 157 -14.29 -14.13 -4.05
C ARG A 157 -14.43 -13.27 -5.30
N VAL A 158 -13.85 -13.74 -6.39
CA VAL A 158 -13.95 -13.15 -7.74
C VAL A 158 -14.47 -14.22 -8.69
N LYS A 159 -15.37 -13.87 -9.60
CA LYS A 159 -15.85 -14.79 -10.63
C LYS A 159 -14.77 -15.03 -11.66
N LYS A 160 -14.45 -16.29 -11.93
CA LYS A 160 -13.44 -16.68 -12.93
C LYS A 160 -13.82 -16.23 -14.33
N SER A 161 -15.12 -16.16 -14.64
CA SER A 161 -15.64 -15.65 -15.92
C SER A 161 -15.32 -14.17 -16.18
N ASP A 162 -15.08 -13.41 -15.13
CA ASP A 162 -14.82 -11.98 -15.22
C ASP A 162 -13.30 -11.67 -15.32
N ILE A 163 -12.45 -12.69 -15.11
CA ILE A 163 -11.00 -12.62 -15.23
C ILE A 163 -10.58 -13.00 -16.65
N LYS A 164 -9.69 -12.22 -17.24
CA LYS A 164 -9.13 -12.55 -18.55
C LYS A 164 -8.32 -13.85 -18.52
N SER A 165 -8.32 -14.54 -19.65
CA SER A 165 -7.58 -15.80 -19.80
C SER A 165 -6.07 -15.66 -19.56
N ASP A 166 -5.49 -14.51 -19.93
CA ASP A 166 -4.06 -14.24 -19.75
C ASP A 166 -3.72 -14.11 -18.26
N THR A 167 -4.56 -13.39 -17.50
CA THR A 167 -4.46 -13.25 -16.05
C THR A 167 -4.60 -14.60 -15.36
N MET A 168 -5.65 -15.38 -15.73
CA MET A 168 -5.88 -16.72 -15.18
C MET A 168 -4.71 -17.70 -15.45
N SER A 169 -3.97 -17.49 -16.52
CA SER A 169 -2.81 -18.32 -16.86
C SER A 169 -1.54 -17.91 -16.10
N ALA A 170 -1.54 -16.73 -15.49
CA ALA A 170 -0.41 -16.15 -14.79
C ALA A 170 -0.44 -16.39 -13.28
N ILE A 171 -1.61 -16.75 -12.72
CA ILE A 171 -1.86 -16.97 -11.28
C ILE A 171 -1.81 -18.43 -10.85
#